data_4879e8fa907b94c845a8fcb0d3f87388
#
_entry.id   4879e8fa907b94c845a8fcb0d3f87388
#
_cell.length_a   1.000
_cell.length_b   1.000
_cell.length_c   1.000
_cell.angle_alpha   90.00
_cell.angle_beta   90.00
_cell.angle_gamma   90.00
#
_symmetry.space_group_name_H-M   'P 1'
#
loop_
_entity.id
_entity.type
_entity.pdbx_description
1 polymer ?
#
loop_
_entity_poly.entity_id
_entity_poly.type
_entity_poly.pdbx_seq_one_letter_code
_entity_poly.pdbx_strand_id
1 'polypeptide(L)'
;AKLKGQIRISGSKNASLPILAATLLSNKKISLTNLPRVKDVETMIKLLESMGSKVKVSKNKNTLVIKNDKKIKTEASYNLMSTMRAGIIVLGPLLARFGKARVSSPGGCNIGFRPIDIHLEALKKMGVKYKIIDGYINANAKNGLVGAKIKFPKISVGATENLMIAACLAKGQTVLSNCAIEPEIKDLSNFLCSMGAKIVWTGRRQVKIIGVKTFKQSNYKIMFDRIEAGTMLIAGAINQGNLKITGIESSILETEIDLLKKIGAKINQKKNEIIIKGNKKIKNINIKTSPYPGVATDIQAQLMVLLCKANKRSTIKEDIFENRFQSIPELKRMNAKIEVKGNQAIIEGNTIFKGAQVMATDLRASASLVLAALCAKGKTTISRIY
;
A
#
# COMPACT_ATOMS: atom_id res chain seq x y z
N ALA A 1 27.89 4.27 -8.51
CA ALA A 1 28.61 4.11 -7.23
C ALA A 1 28.06 2.92 -6.46
N LYS A 2 28.91 2.20 -5.69
CA LYS A 2 28.45 1.11 -4.81
C LYS A 2 27.80 1.70 -3.57
N LEU A 3 26.58 1.29 -3.27
CA LEU A 3 25.88 1.72 -2.06
C LEU A 3 26.45 0.97 -0.85
N LYS A 4 26.85 1.72 0.19
CA LYS A 4 27.35 1.16 1.46
C LYS A 4 26.77 1.94 2.62
N GLY A 5 26.43 1.25 3.71
CA GLY A 5 25.95 1.89 4.93
C GLY A 5 24.74 1.21 5.55
N GLN A 6 24.07 1.93 6.42
CA GLN A 6 22.87 1.48 7.13
C GLN A 6 21.70 2.41 6.86
N ILE A 7 20.53 1.81 6.68
CA ILE A 7 19.27 2.54 6.58
C ILE A 7 18.23 1.94 7.54
N ARG A 8 17.50 2.80 8.22
CA ARG A 8 16.32 2.44 8.99
C ARG A 8 15.07 2.69 8.16
N ILE A 9 14.23 1.67 8.01
CA ILE A 9 13.00 1.75 7.23
C ILE A 9 11.96 2.56 7.99
N SER A 10 11.26 3.43 7.27
CA SER A 10 10.16 4.26 7.78
C SER A 10 8.87 3.46 7.96
N GLY A 11 7.86 4.10 8.52
CA GLY A 11 6.53 3.50 8.63
C GLY A 11 5.85 3.29 7.28
N SER A 12 4.98 2.30 7.21
CA SER A 12 4.29 1.93 5.97
C SER A 12 3.26 2.97 5.55
N LYS A 13 3.39 3.48 4.32
CA LYS A 13 2.34 4.28 3.68
C LYS A 13 1.03 3.49 3.56
N ASN A 14 1.12 2.26 3.09
CA ASN A 14 -0.06 1.44 2.81
C ASN A 14 -0.79 1.02 4.10
N ALA A 15 -0.10 0.89 5.24
CA ALA A 15 -0.73 0.66 6.53
C ALA A 15 -1.27 1.96 7.16
N SER A 16 -0.59 3.10 6.96
CA SER A 16 -0.99 4.38 7.54
C SER A 16 -2.37 4.85 7.06
N LEU A 17 -2.67 4.67 5.77
CA LEU A 17 -3.89 5.21 5.17
C LEU A 17 -5.17 4.57 5.76
N PRO A 18 -5.32 3.24 5.80
CA PRO A 18 -6.50 2.63 6.42
C PRO A 18 -6.55 2.84 7.94
N ILE A 19 -5.40 2.89 8.64
CA ILE A 19 -5.35 3.19 10.08
C ILE A 19 -5.85 4.60 10.36
N LEU A 20 -5.42 5.60 9.57
CA LEU A 20 -5.92 6.97 9.67
C LEU A 20 -7.43 7.04 9.43
N ALA A 21 -7.95 6.41 8.39
CA ALA A 21 -9.38 6.34 8.12
C ALA A 21 -10.15 5.66 9.28
N ALA A 22 -9.61 4.59 9.85
CA ALA A 22 -10.23 3.86 10.95
C ALA A 22 -10.34 4.68 12.24
N THR A 23 -9.53 5.74 12.41
CA THR A 23 -9.66 6.65 13.57
C THR A 23 -11.04 7.32 13.63
N LEU A 24 -11.73 7.47 12.48
CA LEU A 24 -13.09 8.03 12.42
C LEU A 24 -14.13 7.23 13.22
N LEU A 25 -13.87 5.94 13.49
CA LEU A 25 -14.76 5.08 14.28
C LEU A 25 -14.91 5.57 15.72
N SER A 26 -13.94 6.32 16.26
CA SER A 26 -13.87 6.66 17.67
C SER A 26 -13.84 8.17 17.92
N ASN A 27 -14.43 8.62 19.03
CA ASN A 27 -14.26 9.96 19.57
C ASN A 27 -13.15 10.06 20.64
N LYS A 28 -12.50 8.95 20.94
CA LYS A 28 -11.40 8.91 21.90
C LYS A 28 -10.11 9.40 21.27
N LYS A 29 -9.17 9.83 22.11
CA LYS A 29 -7.84 10.23 21.68
C LYS A 29 -7.08 9.02 21.15
N ILE A 30 -6.51 9.14 19.95
CA ILE A 30 -5.66 8.13 19.30
C ILE A 30 -4.32 8.76 19.01
N SER A 31 -3.24 8.10 19.42
CA SER A 31 -1.87 8.49 19.13
C SER A 31 -1.24 7.46 18.20
N LEU A 32 -0.74 7.92 17.07
CA LEU A 32 -0.08 7.09 16.05
C LEU A 32 1.38 7.50 15.96
N THR A 33 2.28 6.53 16.01
CA THR A 33 3.73 6.73 15.84
C THR A 33 4.25 6.01 14.61
N ASN A 34 5.47 6.33 14.19
CA ASN A 34 6.10 5.77 12.99
C ASN A 34 5.34 6.09 11.69
N LEU A 35 4.73 7.27 11.59
CA LEU A 35 4.11 7.75 10.34
C LEU A 35 5.19 8.09 9.31
N PRO A 36 5.05 7.66 8.04
CA PRO A 36 5.95 8.07 6.98
C PRO A 36 5.65 9.50 6.53
N ARG A 37 6.70 10.20 6.06
CA ARG A 37 6.59 11.56 5.51
C ARG A 37 6.34 11.49 4.01
N VAL A 38 5.14 11.15 3.61
CA VAL A 38 4.75 10.99 2.20
C VAL A 38 3.46 11.73 1.91
N LYS A 39 3.31 12.19 0.67
CA LYS A 39 2.20 13.03 0.22
C LYS A 39 0.83 12.42 0.51
N ASP A 40 0.66 11.12 0.27
CA ASP A 40 -0.61 10.43 0.50
C ASP A 40 -1.06 10.50 1.97
N VAL A 41 -0.11 10.36 2.91
CA VAL A 41 -0.40 10.47 4.36
C VAL A 41 -0.80 11.91 4.71
N GLU A 42 -0.09 12.91 4.17
CA GLU A 42 -0.46 14.32 4.36
C GLU A 42 -1.85 14.62 3.79
N THR A 43 -2.16 14.07 2.61
CA THR A 43 -3.49 14.23 1.98
C THR A 43 -4.59 13.57 2.81
N MET A 44 -4.36 12.37 3.35
CA MET A 44 -5.32 11.71 4.24
C MET A 44 -5.55 12.53 5.51
N ILE A 45 -4.50 13.08 6.11
CA ILE A 45 -4.62 13.95 7.29
C ILE A 45 -5.48 15.18 6.95
N LYS A 46 -5.21 15.86 5.83
CA LYS A 46 -6.01 17.00 5.36
C LYS A 46 -7.47 16.62 5.11
N LEU A 47 -7.73 15.42 4.57
CA LEU A 47 -9.08 14.91 4.38
C LEU A 47 -9.80 14.77 5.72
N LEU A 48 -9.16 14.18 6.72
CA LEU A 48 -9.73 14.02 8.07
C LEU A 48 -9.97 15.38 8.74
N GLU A 49 -9.04 16.34 8.62
CA GLU A 49 -9.18 17.70 9.14
C GLU A 49 -10.35 18.43 8.46
N SER A 50 -10.51 18.32 7.14
CA SER A 50 -11.63 18.92 6.41
C SER A 50 -12.99 18.39 6.85
N MET A 51 -13.02 17.16 7.35
CA MET A 51 -14.20 16.51 7.92
C MET A 51 -14.45 16.93 9.39
N GLY A 52 -13.49 17.62 10.02
CA GLY A 52 -13.60 18.11 11.40
C GLY A 52 -12.81 17.33 12.45
N SER A 53 -11.90 16.46 12.02
CA SER A 53 -10.96 15.80 12.94
C SER A 53 -9.96 16.83 13.49
N LYS A 54 -9.71 16.78 14.80
CA LYS A 54 -8.66 17.59 15.45
C LYS A 54 -7.36 16.82 15.40
N VAL A 55 -6.40 17.28 14.60
CA VAL A 55 -5.13 16.61 14.38
C VAL A 55 -3.98 17.46 14.92
N LYS A 56 -3.06 16.83 15.66
CA LYS A 56 -1.78 17.42 16.07
C LYS A 56 -0.64 16.52 15.59
N VAL A 57 0.20 17.05 14.72
CA VAL A 57 1.38 16.36 14.18
C VAL A 57 2.62 16.86 14.91
N SER A 58 3.53 15.95 15.30
CA SER A 58 4.81 16.30 15.92
C SER A 58 5.70 17.08 14.95
N LYS A 59 6.68 17.86 15.49
CA LYS A 59 7.64 18.64 14.69
C LYS A 59 8.38 17.79 13.66
N ASN A 60 8.75 16.55 14.00
CA ASN A 60 9.41 15.61 13.09
C ASN A 60 8.43 14.85 12.17
N LYS A 61 7.11 15.16 12.24
CA LYS A 61 6.03 14.57 11.42
C LYS A 61 5.88 13.05 11.47
N ASN A 62 6.50 12.35 12.43
CA ASN A 62 6.40 10.90 12.54
C ASN A 62 5.43 10.42 13.64
N THR A 63 4.85 11.35 14.37
CA THR A 63 3.84 11.10 15.42
C THR A 63 2.65 12.02 15.20
N LEU A 64 1.46 11.45 15.33
CA LEU A 64 0.20 12.15 15.16
C LEU A 64 -0.72 11.82 16.33
N VAL A 65 -1.40 12.83 16.85
CA VAL A 65 -2.50 12.68 17.80
C VAL A 65 -3.77 13.17 17.13
N ILE A 66 -4.78 12.31 17.08
CA ILE A 66 -6.08 12.61 16.46
C ILE A 66 -7.21 12.40 17.46
N LYS A 67 -8.21 13.30 17.40
CA LYS A 67 -9.47 13.19 18.12
C LYS A 67 -10.61 13.62 17.22
N ASN A 68 -11.62 12.76 17.11
CA ASN A 68 -12.82 13.01 16.32
C ASN A 68 -13.98 13.34 17.25
N ASP A 69 -14.46 14.56 17.20
CA ASP A 69 -15.63 14.96 17.96
C ASP A 69 -16.92 14.30 17.44
N LYS A 70 -18.05 14.49 18.14
CA LYS A 70 -19.34 13.93 17.71
C LYS A 70 -19.83 14.51 16.35
N LYS A 71 -19.42 15.74 16.01
CA LYS A 71 -19.82 16.48 14.81
C LYS A 71 -18.75 16.34 13.71
N ILE A 72 -18.61 15.16 13.12
CA ILE A 72 -17.79 14.96 11.90
C ILE A 72 -18.67 15.16 10.67
N LYS A 73 -18.18 15.90 9.67
CA LYS A 73 -18.81 16.00 8.37
C LYS A 73 -18.70 14.64 7.67
N THR A 74 -19.83 14.13 7.18
CA THR A 74 -19.89 12.82 6.52
C THR A 74 -19.69 12.93 4.99
N GLU A 75 -19.05 14.01 4.56
CA GLU A 75 -18.72 14.27 3.17
C GLU A 75 -17.21 14.34 2.96
N ALA A 76 -16.73 13.60 1.95
CA ALA A 76 -15.35 13.63 1.46
C ALA A 76 -15.33 14.21 0.06
N SER A 77 -14.79 15.42 -0.08
CA SER A 77 -14.85 16.23 -1.30
C SER A 77 -13.94 15.73 -2.42
N TYR A 78 -14.32 16.02 -3.66
CA TYR A 78 -13.57 15.66 -4.86
C TYR A 78 -12.12 16.16 -4.83
N ASN A 79 -11.84 17.38 -4.39
CA ASN A 79 -10.51 17.99 -4.45
C ASN A 79 -9.41 17.18 -3.75
N LEU A 80 -9.73 16.56 -2.60
CA LEU A 80 -8.80 15.70 -1.88
C LEU A 80 -8.85 14.25 -2.37
N MET A 81 -10.06 13.77 -2.73
CA MET A 81 -10.27 12.40 -3.18
C MET A 81 -9.65 12.13 -4.56
N SER A 82 -9.64 13.11 -5.46
CA SER A 82 -9.06 12.98 -6.81
C SER A 82 -7.55 12.73 -6.80
N THR A 83 -6.86 13.19 -5.76
CA THR A 83 -5.41 13.04 -5.63
C THR A 83 -4.99 11.78 -4.88
N MET A 84 -5.94 11.08 -4.23
CA MET A 84 -5.64 9.91 -3.39
C MET A 84 -6.75 8.86 -3.45
N ARG A 85 -6.53 7.78 -4.19
CA ARG A 85 -7.52 6.69 -4.31
C ARG A 85 -7.90 6.02 -3.00
N ALA A 86 -6.95 5.94 -2.05
CA ALA A 86 -7.21 5.37 -0.72
C ALA A 86 -8.28 6.15 0.06
N GLY A 87 -8.66 7.36 -0.38
CA GLY A 87 -9.74 8.12 0.21
C GLY A 87 -11.07 7.38 0.30
N ILE A 88 -11.35 6.42 -0.61
CA ILE A 88 -12.57 5.58 -0.55
C ILE A 88 -12.69 4.80 0.76
N ILE A 89 -11.61 4.55 1.47
CA ILE A 89 -11.58 3.80 2.74
C ILE A 89 -12.35 4.54 3.85
N VAL A 90 -12.56 5.86 3.75
CA VAL A 90 -13.38 6.61 4.73
C VAL A 90 -14.87 6.26 4.66
N LEU A 91 -15.33 5.62 3.57
CA LEU A 91 -16.72 5.22 3.39
C LEU A 91 -17.20 4.27 4.50
N GLY A 92 -16.40 3.25 4.81
CA GLY A 92 -16.72 2.27 5.86
C GLY A 92 -16.92 2.87 7.24
N PRO A 93 -15.95 3.59 7.79
CA PRO A 93 -16.06 4.20 9.10
C PRO A 93 -17.15 5.28 9.19
N LEU A 94 -17.40 6.04 8.12
CA LEU A 94 -18.50 7.02 8.09
C LEU A 94 -19.86 6.34 8.19
N LEU A 95 -20.10 5.30 7.39
CA LEU A 95 -21.33 4.52 7.45
C LEU A 95 -21.50 3.81 8.79
N ALA A 96 -20.43 3.24 9.32
CA ALA A 96 -20.46 2.50 10.57
C ALA A 96 -20.82 3.40 11.77
N ARG A 97 -20.24 4.61 11.83
CA ARG A 97 -20.42 5.51 12.97
C ARG A 97 -21.60 6.48 12.81
N PHE A 98 -21.85 6.97 11.61
CA PHE A 98 -22.82 8.05 11.37
C PHE A 98 -24.04 7.59 10.54
N GLY A 99 -24.03 6.38 10.01
CA GLY A 99 -25.13 5.83 9.20
C GLY A 99 -25.30 6.48 7.82
N LYS A 100 -24.43 7.44 7.44
CA LYS A 100 -24.46 8.13 6.16
C LYS A 100 -23.08 8.55 5.72
N ALA A 101 -22.86 8.60 4.42
CA ALA A 101 -21.63 9.10 3.80
C ALA A 101 -21.90 9.65 2.41
N ARG A 102 -21.26 10.75 2.06
CA ARG A 102 -21.18 11.30 0.71
C ARG A 102 -19.71 11.39 0.32
N VAL A 103 -19.25 10.44 -0.47
CA VAL A 103 -17.83 10.29 -0.80
C VAL A 103 -17.66 10.41 -2.31
N SER A 104 -16.79 11.32 -2.76
CA SER A 104 -16.47 11.40 -4.18
C SER A 104 -15.90 10.07 -4.67
N SER A 105 -16.33 9.62 -5.84
CA SER A 105 -15.69 8.47 -6.51
C SER A 105 -14.19 8.77 -6.65
N PRO A 106 -13.32 7.81 -6.34
CA PRO A 106 -11.89 8.04 -6.43
C PRO A 106 -11.50 8.35 -7.86
N GLY A 107 -10.71 9.39 -8.05
CA GLY A 107 -10.15 9.79 -9.34
C GLY A 107 -9.32 8.69 -9.99
N GLY A 108 -9.02 8.85 -11.27
CA GLY A 108 -8.20 7.93 -12.03
C GLY A 108 -6.78 7.82 -11.46
N CYS A 109 -6.27 6.61 -11.32
CA CYS A 109 -4.84 6.35 -11.17
C CYS A 109 -4.36 5.73 -12.47
N ASN A 110 -3.19 6.11 -12.93
CA ASN A 110 -2.65 5.68 -14.22
C ASN A 110 -2.36 4.16 -14.29
N ILE A 111 -2.38 3.44 -13.15
CA ILE A 111 -2.00 2.01 -13.08
C ILE A 111 -3.14 1.01 -13.38
N GLY A 112 -4.38 1.47 -13.65
CA GLY A 112 -5.48 0.59 -14.07
C GLY A 112 -6.80 0.78 -13.31
N PHE A 113 -7.81 0.07 -13.79
CA PHE A 113 -9.16 0.08 -13.25
C PHE A 113 -9.21 -0.61 -11.88
N ARG A 114 -9.70 0.10 -10.87
CA ARG A 114 -9.93 -0.45 -9.53
C ARG A 114 -11.43 -0.34 -9.23
N PRO A 115 -12.20 -1.38 -9.47
CA PRO A 115 -13.65 -1.34 -9.25
C PRO A 115 -13.95 -1.11 -7.77
N ILE A 116 -14.70 -0.05 -7.50
CA ILE A 116 -15.27 0.20 -6.16
C ILE A 116 -16.49 -0.67 -5.88
N ASP A 117 -16.99 -1.37 -6.90
CA ASP A 117 -18.16 -2.25 -6.82
C ASP A 117 -18.01 -3.30 -5.73
N ILE A 118 -16.79 -3.87 -5.56
CA ILE A 118 -16.52 -4.85 -4.50
C ILE A 118 -16.83 -4.26 -3.11
N HIS A 119 -16.47 -2.97 -2.89
CA HIS A 119 -16.78 -2.28 -1.64
C HIS A 119 -18.28 -2.07 -1.47
N LEU A 120 -18.94 -1.55 -2.51
CA LEU A 120 -20.34 -1.17 -2.48
C LEU A 120 -21.26 -2.40 -2.34
N GLU A 121 -21.01 -3.44 -3.11
CA GLU A 121 -21.80 -4.67 -3.02
C GLU A 121 -21.61 -5.39 -1.67
N ALA A 122 -20.42 -5.33 -1.10
CA ALA A 122 -20.18 -5.87 0.23
C ALA A 122 -20.89 -5.04 1.32
N LEU A 123 -20.85 -3.71 1.24
CA LEU A 123 -21.56 -2.81 2.16
C LEU A 123 -23.08 -2.95 2.03
N LYS A 124 -23.60 -3.18 0.82
CA LYS A 124 -25.03 -3.47 0.60
C LYS A 124 -25.52 -4.69 1.37
N LYS A 125 -24.69 -5.75 1.46
CA LYS A 125 -24.98 -6.93 2.30
C LYS A 125 -25.05 -6.58 3.80
N MET A 126 -24.44 -5.48 4.23
CA MET A 126 -24.51 -4.97 5.60
C MET A 126 -25.67 -3.96 5.80
N GLY A 127 -26.59 -3.82 4.84
CA GLY A 127 -27.76 -2.96 4.93
C GLY A 127 -27.57 -1.55 4.37
N VAL A 128 -26.48 -1.28 3.67
CA VAL A 128 -26.26 0.01 3.02
C VAL A 128 -27.10 0.14 1.75
N LYS A 129 -27.75 1.29 1.60
CA LYS A 129 -28.35 1.75 0.33
C LYS A 129 -27.46 2.86 -0.23
N TYR A 130 -27.18 2.82 -1.52
CA TYR A 130 -26.37 3.85 -2.17
C TYR A 130 -26.91 4.25 -3.55
N LYS A 131 -26.56 5.45 -3.97
CA LYS A 131 -26.73 5.96 -5.34
C LYS A 131 -25.45 6.71 -5.72
N ILE A 132 -25.07 6.63 -6.98
CA ILE A 132 -23.97 7.44 -7.53
C ILE A 132 -24.61 8.59 -8.31
N ILE A 133 -24.37 9.83 -7.86
CA ILE A 133 -24.92 11.05 -8.44
C ILE A 133 -23.78 12.06 -8.56
N ASP A 134 -23.58 12.62 -9.73
CA ASP A 134 -22.55 13.63 -10.03
C ASP A 134 -21.14 13.20 -9.59
N GLY A 135 -20.80 11.92 -9.78
CA GLY A 135 -19.50 11.37 -9.38
C GLY A 135 -19.35 11.14 -7.86
N TYR A 136 -20.43 11.32 -7.07
CA TYR A 136 -20.43 11.04 -5.64
C TYR A 136 -21.21 9.79 -5.31
N ILE A 137 -20.65 8.97 -4.43
CA ILE A 137 -21.33 7.85 -3.77
C ILE A 137 -22.12 8.44 -2.60
N ASN A 138 -23.44 8.50 -2.72
CA ASN A 138 -24.35 8.89 -1.66
C ASN A 138 -24.86 7.62 -1.01
N ALA A 139 -24.35 7.28 0.18
CA ALA A 139 -24.64 6.03 0.86
C ALA A 139 -25.26 6.26 2.23
N ASN A 140 -26.21 5.40 2.62
CA ASN A 140 -26.83 5.45 3.93
C ASN A 140 -27.15 4.04 4.48
N ALA A 141 -27.15 3.94 5.80
CA ALA A 141 -27.55 2.80 6.59
C ALA A 141 -28.44 3.31 7.75
N LYS A 142 -29.68 3.69 7.45
CA LYS A 142 -30.60 4.36 8.41
C LYS A 142 -30.69 3.67 9.78
N ASN A 143 -30.62 2.33 9.80
CA ASN A 143 -30.74 1.52 11.02
C ASN A 143 -29.36 1.09 11.56
N GLY A 144 -28.25 1.68 11.07
CA GLY A 144 -26.90 1.24 11.30
C GLY A 144 -26.53 0.00 10.48
N LEU A 145 -25.25 -0.36 10.48
CA LEU A 145 -24.76 -1.54 9.78
C LEU A 145 -25.13 -2.82 10.54
N VAL A 146 -25.45 -3.88 9.79
CA VAL A 146 -25.74 -5.21 10.32
C VAL A 146 -24.66 -6.19 9.87
N GLY A 147 -24.24 -7.06 10.78
CA GLY A 147 -23.26 -8.10 10.48
C GLY A 147 -23.76 -9.06 9.39
N ALA A 148 -22.84 -9.47 8.51
CA ALA A 148 -23.15 -10.31 7.36
C ALA A 148 -22.04 -11.31 7.05
N LYS A 149 -22.37 -12.40 6.35
CA LYS A 149 -21.38 -13.30 5.72
C LYS A 149 -21.06 -12.78 4.32
N ILE A 150 -19.83 -12.36 4.10
CA ILE A 150 -19.38 -11.72 2.85
C ILE A 150 -18.18 -12.50 2.30
N LYS A 151 -18.30 -13.02 1.09
CA LYS A 151 -17.19 -13.59 0.33
C LYS A 151 -16.84 -12.63 -0.80
N PHE A 152 -15.61 -12.12 -0.82
CA PHE A 152 -15.14 -11.26 -1.90
C PHE A 152 -14.98 -12.08 -3.20
N PRO A 153 -15.43 -11.57 -4.37
CA PRO A 153 -15.33 -12.28 -5.65
C PRO A 153 -13.85 -12.43 -6.09
N LYS A 154 -13.01 -11.47 -5.73
CA LYS A 154 -11.57 -11.50 -5.88
C LYS A 154 -10.90 -10.89 -4.66
N ILE A 155 -9.62 -11.23 -4.43
CA ILE A 155 -8.83 -10.64 -3.35
C ILE A 155 -8.65 -9.15 -3.62
N SER A 156 -9.08 -8.32 -2.68
CA SER A 156 -8.98 -6.86 -2.74
C SER A 156 -8.52 -6.31 -1.40
N VAL A 157 -7.36 -5.65 -1.40
CA VAL A 157 -6.81 -4.99 -0.21
C VAL A 157 -7.79 -3.93 0.28
N GLY A 158 -8.15 -2.95 -0.55
CA GLY A 158 -9.01 -1.85 -0.15
C GLY A 158 -10.40 -2.28 0.30
N ALA A 159 -11.02 -3.30 -0.35
CA ALA A 159 -12.31 -3.82 0.10
C ALA A 159 -12.19 -4.53 1.45
N THR A 160 -11.13 -5.31 1.67
CA THR A 160 -10.88 -5.96 2.96
C THR A 160 -10.71 -4.92 4.07
N GLU A 161 -9.92 -3.87 3.85
CA GLU A 161 -9.73 -2.75 4.79
C GLU A 161 -11.05 -2.06 5.13
N ASN A 162 -11.77 -1.64 4.11
CA ASN A 162 -13.01 -0.88 4.26
C ASN A 162 -14.09 -1.66 5.01
N LEU A 163 -14.28 -2.93 4.64
CA LEU A 163 -15.28 -3.79 5.27
C LEU A 163 -14.87 -4.21 6.69
N MET A 164 -13.58 -4.44 6.94
CA MET A 164 -13.06 -4.72 8.28
C MET A 164 -13.33 -3.55 9.23
N ILE A 165 -13.06 -2.32 8.79
CA ILE A 165 -13.33 -1.10 9.54
C ILE A 165 -14.84 -0.95 9.80
N ALA A 166 -15.65 -1.09 8.75
CA ALA A 166 -17.12 -0.95 8.84
C ALA A 166 -17.73 -1.97 9.80
N ALA A 167 -17.27 -3.22 9.76
CA ALA A 167 -17.79 -4.31 10.58
C ALA A 167 -17.57 -4.11 12.09
N CYS A 168 -16.60 -3.30 12.49
CA CYS A 168 -16.28 -3.08 13.90
C CYS A 168 -17.41 -2.42 14.71
N LEU A 169 -18.33 -1.68 14.06
CA LEU A 169 -19.52 -1.08 14.71
C LEU A 169 -20.83 -1.69 14.21
N ALA A 170 -20.79 -2.70 13.34
CA ALA A 170 -21.99 -3.36 12.82
C ALA A 170 -22.70 -4.16 13.92
N LYS A 171 -24.03 -4.19 13.91
CA LYS A 171 -24.82 -4.99 14.85
C LYS A 171 -24.60 -6.49 14.58
N GLY A 172 -24.14 -7.23 15.59
CA GLY A 172 -23.91 -8.67 15.47
C GLY A 172 -22.53 -9.04 14.92
N GLN A 173 -22.46 -10.11 14.16
CA GLN A 173 -21.23 -10.72 13.67
C GLN A 173 -21.11 -10.58 12.16
N THR A 174 -19.93 -10.18 11.70
CA THR A 174 -19.53 -10.20 10.29
C THR A 174 -18.46 -11.25 10.05
N VAL A 175 -18.59 -12.02 8.99
CA VAL A 175 -17.57 -12.95 8.51
C VAL A 175 -17.15 -12.52 7.09
N LEU A 176 -15.91 -12.12 6.94
CA LEU A 176 -15.32 -11.79 5.64
C LEU A 176 -14.47 -12.98 5.17
N SER A 177 -14.67 -13.43 3.94
CA SER A 177 -13.95 -14.55 3.32
C SER A 177 -13.30 -14.10 2.01
N ASN A 178 -12.24 -14.79 1.59
CA ASN A 178 -11.38 -14.41 0.46
C ASN A 178 -10.73 -13.04 0.64
N CYS A 179 -10.37 -12.74 1.90
CA CYS A 179 -9.71 -11.48 2.27
C CYS A 179 -8.30 -11.36 1.73
N ALA A 180 -7.86 -10.14 1.52
CA ALA A 180 -6.45 -9.80 1.47
C ALA A 180 -5.78 -10.12 2.82
N ILE A 181 -4.51 -10.56 2.78
CA ILE A 181 -3.73 -10.93 3.98
C ILE A 181 -2.37 -10.26 3.99
N GLU A 182 -2.21 -9.21 3.22
CA GLU A 182 -1.04 -8.36 3.25
C GLU A 182 -0.72 -7.96 4.69
N PRO A 183 0.56 -7.83 5.06
CA PRO A 183 0.95 -7.43 6.41
C PRO A 183 0.26 -6.16 6.91
N GLU A 184 -0.03 -5.23 6.01
CA GLU A 184 -0.76 -3.99 6.27
C GLU A 184 -2.21 -4.25 6.75
N ILE A 185 -2.85 -5.31 6.25
CA ILE A 185 -4.19 -5.76 6.71
C ILE A 185 -4.12 -6.29 8.15
N LYS A 186 -3.05 -7.03 8.47
CA LYS A 186 -2.82 -7.51 9.85
C LYS A 186 -2.54 -6.34 10.79
N ASP A 187 -1.78 -5.34 10.33
CA ASP A 187 -1.49 -4.14 11.09
C ASP A 187 -2.78 -3.34 11.39
N LEU A 188 -3.66 -3.17 10.38
CA LEU A 188 -4.99 -2.58 10.57
C LEU A 188 -5.83 -3.38 11.59
N SER A 189 -5.85 -4.71 11.49
CA SER A 189 -6.54 -5.57 12.44
C SER A 189 -6.02 -5.37 13.87
N ASN A 190 -4.69 -5.34 14.05
CA ASN A 190 -4.04 -5.11 15.34
C ASN A 190 -4.37 -3.71 15.91
N PHE A 191 -4.35 -2.68 15.06
CA PHE A 191 -4.76 -1.34 15.44
C PHE A 191 -6.21 -1.29 15.93
N LEU A 192 -7.15 -1.86 15.16
CA LEU A 192 -8.57 -1.93 15.54
C LEU A 192 -8.75 -2.69 16.86
N CYS A 193 -8.06 -3.80 17.07
CA CYS A 193 -8.06 -4.54 18.34
C CYS A 193 -7.49 -3.70 19.48
N SER A 194 -6.46 -2.90 19.24
CA SER A 194 -5.90 -1.99 20.26
C SER A 194 -6.90 -0.94 20.74
N MET A 195 -7.85 -0.55 19.89
CA MET A 195 -8.98 0.30 20.25
C MET A 195 -10.12 -0.46 20.93
N GLY A 196 -10.10 -1.79 20.96
CA GLY A 196 -11.13 -2.63 21.59
C GLY A 196 -12.05 -3.35 20.60
N ALA A 197 -11.75 -3.37 19.31
CA ALA A 197 -12.47 -4.21 18.36
C ALA A 197 -12.28 -5.70 18.66
N LYS A 198 -13.28 -6.50 18.32
CA LYS A 198 -13.28 -7.97 18.49
C LYS A 198 -13.09 -8.62 17.12
N ILE A 199 -11.84 -8.89 16.74
CA ILE A 199 -11.45 -9.42 15.44
C ILE A 199 -10.67 -10.70 15.63
N VAL A 200 -11.08 -11.79 14.97
CA VAL A 200 -10.43 -13.10 15.01
C VAL A 200 -10.26 -13.65 13.60
N TRP A 201 -9.05 -13.99 13.22
CA TRP A 201 -8.78 -14.68 11.98
C TRP A 201 -9.08 -16.17 12.16
N THR A 202 -10.13 -16.68 11.48
CA THR A 202 -10.61 -18.06 11.60
C THR A 202 -10.10 -18.98 10.52
N GLY A 203 -9.33 -18.45 9.57
CA GLY A 203 -8.67 -19.16 8.49
C GLY A 203 -7.68 -18.26 7.77
N ARG A 204 -6.93 -18.83 6.83
CA ARG A 204 -5.87 -18.08 6.12
C ARG A 204 -6.37 -16.78 5.50
N ARG A 205 -7.58 -16.78 4.90
CA ARG A 205 -8.20 -15.63 4.25
C ARG A 205 -9.63 -15.38 4.75
N GLN A 206 -9.86 -15.70 6.01
CA GLN A 206 -11.16 -15.50 6.63
C GLN A 206 -11.00 -14.82 7.98
N VAL A 207 -11.79 -13.79 8.21
CA VAL A 207 -11.81 -13.02 9.44
C VAL A 207 -13.23 -12.89 9.96
N LYS A 208 -13.40 -13.08 11.26
CA LYS A 208 -14.63 -12.89 12.02
C LYS A 208 -14.52 -11.64 12.86
N ILE A 209 -15.52 -10.77 12.78
CA ILE A 209 -15.58 -9.49 13.46
C ILE A 209 -16.91 -9.42 14.21
N ILE A 210 -16.85 -9.15 15.51
CA ILE A 210 -18.05 -8.91 16.34
C ILE A 210 -18.11 -7.42 16.60
N GLY A 211 -19.19 -6.78 16.20
CA GLY A 211 -19.38 -5.34 16.39
C GLY A 211 -19.37 -4.95 17.85
N VAL A 212 -18.77 -3.80 18.13
CA VAL A 212 -18.69 -3.22 19.49
C VAL A 212 -19.51 -1.92 19.56
N LYS A 213 -19.95 -1.52 20.76
CA LYS A 213 -20.70 -0.27 20.94
C LYS A 213 -19.79 0.95 21.05
N THR A 214 -18.60 0.78 21.60
CA THR A 214 -17.67 1.87 21.91
C THR A 214 -16.22 1.42 21.75
N PHE A 215 -15.34 2.38 21.47
CA PHE A 215 -13.91 2.19 21.44
C PHE A 215 -13.22 2.88 22.63
N LYS A 216 -12.02 2.42 22.97
CA LYS A 216 -11.12 3.04 23.95
C LYS A 216 -10.06 3.88 23.25
N GLN A 217 -9.34 4.71 23.99
CA GLN A 217 -8.15 5.39 23.48
C GLN A 217 -7.07 4.36 23.13
N SER A 218 -6.22 4.72 22.17
CA SER A 218 -5.12 3.85 21.74
C SER A 218 -3.86 4.65 21.44
N ASN A 219 -2.72 4.04 21.79
CA ASN A 219 -1.40 4.44 21.33
C ASN A 219 -0.88 3.32 20.45
N TYR A 220 -0.65 3.60 19.18
CA TYR A 220 -0.30 2.57 18.22
C TYR A 220 0.91 2.95 17.37
N LYS A 221 1.81 2.00 17.16
CA LYS A 221 2.95 2.16 16.29
C LYS A 221 2.68 1.46 14.97
N ILE A 222 2.61 2.23 13.89
CA ILE A 222 2.42 1.72 12.53
C ILE A 222 3.62 0.85 12.13
N MET A 223 3.36 -0.26 11.45
CA MET A 223 4.39 -1.17 10.96
C MET A 223 5.37 -0.48 10.00
N PHE A 224 6.54 -1.06 9.79
CA PHE A 224 7.50 -0.60 8.79
C PHE A 224 6.98 -0.79 7.36
N ASP A 225 7.50 0.01 6.41
CA ASP A 225 7.15 -0.12 4.99
C ASP A 225 7.94 -1.24 4.32
N ARG A 226 7.28 -2.39 4.08
CA ARG A 226 7.91 -3.53 3.39
C ARG A 226 8.29 -3.23 1.94
N ILE A 227 7.60 -2.27 1.29
CA ILE A 227 7.90 -1.89 -0.09
C ILE A 227 9.15 -1.01 -0.13
N GLU A 228 9.32 -0.10 0.84
CA GLU A 228 10.58 0.64 1.01
C GLU A 228 11.73 -0.33 1.31
N ALA A 229 11.52 -1.28 2.24
CA ALA A 229 12.53 -2.30 2.57
C ALA A 229 12.92 -3.13 1.34
N GLY A 230 11.94 -3.65 0.59
CA GLY A 230 12.16 -4.38 -0.66
C GLY A 230 12.91 -3.54 -1.71
N THR A 231 12.56 -2.26 -1.85
CA THR A 231 13.25 -1.32 -2.75
C THR A 231 14.71 -1.14 -2.35
N MET A 232 15.01 -1.01 -1.04
CA MET A 232 16.40 -0.88 -0.55
C MET A 232 17.19 -2.18 -0.69
N LEU A 233 16.55 -3.34 -0.53
CA LEU A 233 17.17 -4.64 -0.84
C LEU A 233 17.53 -4.72 -2.33
N ILE A 234 16.63 -4.32 -3.23
CA ILE A 234 16.90 -4.27 -4.66
C ILE A 234 18.04 -3.28 -4.98
N ALA A 235 18.07 -2.11 -4.32
CA ALA A 235 19.14 -1.13 -4.47
C ALA A 235 20.50 -1.72 -4.08
N GLY A 236 20.57 -2.47 -2.99
CA GLY A 236 21.77 -3.18 -2.57
C GLY A 236 22.22 -4.25 -3.57
N ALA A 237 21.27 -5.02 -4.11
CA ALA A 237 21.54 -6.07 -5.09
C ALA A 237 22.08 -5.50 -6.42
N ILE A 238 21.41 -4.51 -6.98
CA ILE A 238 21.70 -3.98 -8.33
C ILE A 238 23.02 -3.20 -8.39
N ASN A 239 23.38 -2.52 -7.30
CA ASN A 239 24.58 -1.67 -7.22
C ASN A 239 25.83 -2.39 -6.66
N GLN A 240 25.81 -3.70 -6.52
CA GLN A 240 26.87 -4.46 -5.84
C GLN A 240 27.21 -3.84 -4.46
N GLY A 241 26.17 -3.34 -3.80
CA GLY A 241 26.27 -2.63 -2.53
C GLY A 241 26.50 -3.56 -1.34
N ASN A 242 26.68 -2.96 -0.19
CA ASN A 242 26.67 -3.63 1.11
C ASN A 242 25.80 -2.77 2.04
N LEU A 243 24.52 -3.09 2.11
CA LEU A 243 23.52 -2.34 2.88
C LEU A 243 23.03 -3.14 4.07
N LYS A 244 22.99 -2.48 5.23
CA LYS A 244 22.30 -2.94 6.42
C LYS A 244 20.94 -2.24 6.52
N ILE A 245 19.87 -3.01 6.53
CA ILE A 245 18.49 -2.55 6.63
C ILE A 245 17.97 -2.89 8.02
N THR A 246 17.47 -1.90 8.74
CA THR A 246 17.00 -2.04 10.13
C THR A 246 15.60 -1.46 10.32
N GLY A 247 15.00 -1.72 11.49
CA GLY A 247 13.65 -1.26 11.80
C GLY A 247 12.56 -2.07 11.10
N ILE A 248 12.85 -3.31 10.78
CA ILE A 248 12.00 -4.25 10.04
C ILE A 248 11.68 -5.50 10.87
N GLU A 249 10.75 -6.29 10.39
CA GLU A 249 10.55 -7.69 10.75
C GLU A 249 10.81 -8.53 9.49
N SER A 250 11.93 -9.25 9.47
CA SER A 250 12.45 -9.85 8.24
C SER A 250 11.57 -10.98 7.68
N SER A 251 10.78 -11.66 8.52
CA SER A 251 9.82 -12.68 8.11
C SER A 251 8.73 -12.17 7.16
N ILE A 252 8.45 -10.87 7.20
CA ILE A 252 7.49 -10.23 6.27
C ILE A 252 8.05 -10.11 4.85
N LEU A 253 9.38 -10.19 4.69
CA LEU A 253 10.11 -9.99 3.43
C LEU A 253 10.64 -11.29 2.82
N GLU A 254 10.17 -12.45 3.26
CA GLU A 254 10.70 -13.75 2.82
C GLU A 254 10.66 -13.93 1.31
N THR A 255 9.56 -13.53 0.65
CA THR A 255 9.43 -13.63 -0.79
C THR A 255 10.48 -12.81 -1.54
N GLU A 256 10.70 -11.57 -1.11
CA GLU A 256 11.72 -10.68 -1.68
C GLU A 256 13.14 -11.18 -1.40
N ILE A 257 13.38 -11.68 -0.19
CA ILE A 257 14.67 -12.25 0.22
C ILE A 257 15.01 -13.48 -0.62
N ASP A 258 14.07 -14.41 -0.77
CA ASP A 258 14.27 -15.63 -1.55
C ASP A 258 14.49 -15.35 -3.03
N LEU A 259 13.73 -14.41 -3.58
CA LEU A 259 13.90 -13.96 -4.95
C LEU A 259 15.30 -13.36 -5.17
N LEU A 260 15.75 -12.49 -4.26
CA LEU A 260 17.06 -11.85 -4.35
C LEU A 260 18.21 -12.87 -4.14
N LYS A 261 18.06 -13.87 -3.29
CA LYS A 261 19.01 -14.98 -3.16
C LYS A 261 19.11 -15.80 -4.45
N LYS A 262 17.97 -16.11 -5.09
CA LYS A 262 17.93 -16.85 -6.37
C LYS A 262 18.67 -16.14 -7.49
N ILE A 263 18.61 -14.81 -7.55
CA ILE A 263 19.34 -14.01 -8.55
C ILE A 263 20.82 -13.77 -8.19
N GLY A 264 21.27 -14.27 -7.03
CA GLY A 264 22.68 -14.29 -6.65
C GLY A 264 23.11 -13.30 -5.58
N ALA A 265 22.20 -12.55 -4.97
CA ALA A 265 22.55 -11.68 -3.84
C ALA A 265 22.88 -12.51 -2.58
N LYS A 266 23.88 -12.08 -1.82
CA LYS A 266 24.21 -12.65 -0.52
C LYS A 266 23.43 -11.90 0.56
N ILE A 267 22.55 -12.60 1.27
CA ILE A 267 21.69 -12.01 2.29
C ILE A 267 21.92 -12.72 3.62
N ASN A 268 22.27 -11.92 4.64
CA ASN A 268 22.27 -12.33 6.03
C ASN A 268 21.03 -11.73 6.70
N GLN A 269 20.14 -12.62 7.14
CA GLN A 269 18.84 -12.30 7.72
C GLN A 269 18.85 -12.54 9.21
N LYS A 270 18.51 -11.51 9.99
CA LYS A 270 18.16 -11.61 11.41
C LYS A 270 16.74 -11.06 11.60
N LYS A 271 16.12 -11.32 12.75
CA LYS A 271 14.72 -10.94 13.02
C LYS A 271 14.42 -9.48 12.67
N ASN A 272 15.27 -8.53 13.10
CA ASN A 272 15.00 -7.09 12.98
C ASN A 272 15.96 -6.36 12.04
N GLU A 273 16.81 -7.09 11.34
CA GLU A 273 17.78 -6.52 10.39
C GLU A 273 18.09 -7.48 9.24
N ILE A 274 18.41 -6.92 8.11
CA ILE A 274 18.91 -7.65 6.94
C ILE A 274 20.18 -6.95 6.45
N ILE A 275 21.21 -7.74 6.17
CA ILE A 275 22.41 -7.27 5.48
C ILE A 275 22.41 -7.89 4.08
N ILE A 276 22.40 -7.05 3.05
CA ILE A 276 22.48 -7.49 1.66
C ILE A 276 23.79 -7.07 1.04
N LYS A 277 24.44 -8.03 0.37
CA LYS A 277 25.61 -7.80 -0.46
C LYS A 277 25.30 -8.21 -1.89
N GLY A 278 25.31 -7.26 -2.80
CA GLY A 278 25.04 -7.50 -4.22
C GLY A 278 26.20 -8.25 -4.90
N ASN A 279 25.86 -9.04 -5.91
CA ASN A 279 26.83 -9.79 -6.72
C ASN A 279 27.11 -9.06 -8.04
N LYS A 280 28.30 -9.29 -8.64
CA LYS A 280 28.66 -8.80 -9.97
C LYS A 280 27.76 -9.41 -11.07
N LYS A 281 27.41 -10.69 -10.95
CA LYS A 281 26.54 -11.42 -11.88
C LYS A 281 25.15 -11.55 -11.28
N ILE A 282 24.16 -10.92 -11.89
CA ILE A 282 22.75 -11.06 -11.58
C ILE A 282 22.17 -12.14 -12.48
N LYS A 283 21.66 -13.21 -11.90
CA LYS A 283 21.00 -14.29 -12.66
C LYS A 283 19.62 -13.84 -13.14
N ASN A 284 19.24 -14.32 -14.32
CA ASN A 284 17.89 -14.12 -14.84
C ASN A 284 16.86 -14.96 -14.07
N ILE A 285 15.61 -14.48 -14.04
CA ILE A 285 14.49 -15.17 -13.42
C ILE A 285 13.18 -14.69 -14.07
N ASN A 286 12.18 -15.58 -14.11
CA ASN A 286 10.82 -15.21 -14.48
C ASN A 286 10.00 -14.97 -13.22
N ILE A 287 9.29 -13.83 -13.18
CA ILE A 287 8.54 -13.36 -12.02
C ILE A 287 7.08 -13.20 -12.41
N LYS A 288 6.19 -13.51 -11.48
CA LYS A 288 4.76 -13.24 -11.56
C LYS A 288 4.32 -12.48 -10.31
N THR A 289 3.64 -11.34 -10.50
CA THR A 289 3.02 -10.63 -9.38
C THR A 289 1.79 -11.37 -8.89
N SER A 290 1.57 -11.38 -7.60
CA SER A 290 0.38 -12.00 -6.99
C SER A 290 0.11 -11.44 -5.60
N PRO A 291 -1.12 -11.60 -5.06
CA PRO A 291 -1.42 -11.22 -3.68
C PRO A 291 -0.47 -11.87 -2.69
N TYR A 292 -0.23 -11.19 -1.58
CA TYR A 292 0.65 -11.69 -0.51
C TYR A 292 0.27 -13.14 -0.07
N PRO A 293 1.28 -14.01 0.12
CA PRO A 293 2.72 -13.77 0.21
C PRO A 293 3.49 -13.82 -1.12
N GLY A 294 2.82 -13.67 -2.25
CA GLY A 294 3.51 -13.59 -3.55
C GLY A 294 4.22 -12.26 -3.77
N VAL A 295 4.85 -12.12 -4.95
CA VAL A 295 5.59 -10.90 -5.31
C VAL A 295 4.64 -9.71 -5.41
N ALA A 296 4.87 -8.70 -4.59
CA ALA A 296 4.03 -7.52 -4.56
C ALA A 296 4.14 -6.71 -5.88
N THR A 297 2.98 -6.33 -6.44
CA THR A 297 2.94 -5.44 -7.60
C THR A 297 3.64 -4.10 -7.34
N ASP A 298 3.72 -3.66 -6.08
CA ASP A 298 4.35 -2.40 -5.68
C ASP A 298 5.89 -2.39 -5.78
N ILE A 299 6.54 -3.55 -5.90
CA ILE A 299 7.98 -3.66 -6.18
C ILE A 299 8.29 -4.14 -7.60
N GLN A 300 7.29 -4.35 -8.42
CA GLN A 300 7.41 -4.88 -9.77
C GLN A 300 8.34 -4.01 -10.65
N ALA A 301 8.18 -2.68 -10.63
CA ALA A 301 8.98 -1.76 -11.43
C ALA A 301 10.46 -1.75 -10.98
N GLN A 302 10.74 -1.86 -9.67
CA GLN A 302 12.09 -1.95 -9.13
C GLN A 302 12.77 -3.28 -9.53
N LEU A 303 12.03 -4.39 -9.47
CA LEU A 303 12.50 -5.69 -9.94
C LEU A 303 12.79 -5.68 -11.44
N MET A 304 11.99 -4.98 -12.24
CA MET A 304 12.22 -4.82 -13.68
C MET A 304 13.59 -4.17 -13.95
N VAL A 305 13.93 -3.11 -13.23
CA VAL A 305 15.24 -2.45 -13.35
C VAL A 305 16.37 -3.40 -12.95
N LEU A 306 16.20 -4.18 -11.88
CA LEU A 306 17.18 -5.19 -11.47
C LEU A 306 17.39 -6.24 -12.58
N LEU A 307 16.32 -6.73 -13.19
CA LEU A 307 16.38 -7.73 -14.26
C LEU A 307 16.95 -7.19 -15.57
N CYS A 308 16.91 -5.87 -15.81
CA CYS A 308 17.67 -5.27 -16.90
C CYS A 308 19.19 -5.52 -16.78
N LYS A 309 19.69 -5.73 -15.56
CA LYS A 309 21.09 -6.07 -15.27
C LYS A 309 21.37 -7.58 -15.27
N ALA A 310 20.36 -8.42 -15.41
CA ALA A 310 20.53 -9.87 -15.41
C ALA A 310 21.37 -10.34 -16.62
N ASN A 311 22.03 -11.48 -16.47
CA ASN A 311 22.94 -12.02 -17.47
C ASN A 311 22.25 -12.61 -18.71
N LYS A 312 20.95 -12.86 -18.65
CA LYS A 312 20.11 -13.39 -19.74
C LYS A 312 18.71 -12.77 -19.68
N ARG A 313 17.88 -13.10 -20.67
CA ARG A 313 16.47 -12.71 -20.75
C ARG A 313 15.69 -13.14 -19.50
N SER A 314 14.83 -12.25 -19.03
CA SER A 314 13.90 -12.46 -17.92
C SER A 314 12.50 -12.02 -18.31
N THR A 315 11.48 -12.46 -17.59
CA THR A 315 10.11 -12.01 -17.80
C THR A 315 9.46 -11.60 -16.48
N ILE A 316 8.58 -10.59 -16.57
CA ILE A 316 7.68 -10.23 -15.48
C ILE A 316 6.25 -10.28 -15.99
N LYS A 317 5.42 -11.11 -15.38
CA LYS A 317 3.97 -11.16 -15.60
C LYS A 317 3.25 -10.38 -14.52
N GLU A 318 2.45 -9.36 -14.92
CA GLU A 318 1.66 -8.54 -14.01
C GLU A 318 0.19 -8.94 -14.09
N ASP A 319 -0.31 -9.58 -13.03
CA ASP A 319 -1.69 -10.07 -12.97
C ASP A 319 -2.58 -9.24 -12.01
N ILE A 320 -2.04 -8.18 -11.38
CA ILE A 320 -2.77 -7.37 -10.40
C ILE A 320 -3.33 -6.11 -11.03
N PHE A 321 -2.51 -5.37 -11.82
CA PHE A 321 -2.90 -4.12 -12.45
C PHE A 321 -2.53 -4.06 -13.93
N GLU A 322 -3.48 -3.63 -14.76
CA GLU A 322 -3.36 -3.63 -16.22
C GLU A 322 -2.29 -2.67 -16.75
N ASN A 323 -2.14 -1.49 -16.14
CA ASN A 323 -1.27 -0.42 -16.62
C ASN A 323 0.01 -0.25 -15.76
N ARG A 324 0.59 -1.34 -15.27
CA ARG A 324 1.75 -1.25 -14.35
C ARG A 324 3.09 -1.07 -15.07
N PHE A 325 3.11 -1.17 -16.39
CA PHE A 325 4.31 -1.06 -17.21
C PHE A 325 4.61 0.36 -17.74
N GLN A 326 3.98 1.39 -17.18
CA GLN A 326 4.14 2.78 -17.65
C GLN A 326 5.55 3.35 -17.48
N SER A 327 6.39 2.76 -16.63
CA SER A 327 7.81 3.16 -16.50
C SER A 327 8.69 2.69 -17.67
N ILE A 328 8.23 1.76 -18.51
CA ILE A 328 9.05 1.15 -19.57
C ILE A 328 9.52 2.16 -20.62
N PRO A 329 8.69 3.10 -21.13
CA PRO A 329 9.17 4.10 -22.07
C PRO A 329 10.36 4.91 -21.53
N GLU A 330 10.31 5.28 -20.26
CA GLU A 330 11.37 6.05 -19.61
C GLU A 330 12.63 5.18 -19.37
N LEU A 331 12.47 3.91 -19.02
CA LEU A 331 13.60 2.97 -18.92
C LEU A 331 14.26 2.73 -20.29
N LYS A 332 13.48 2.69 -21.40
CA LYS A 332 14.00 2.61 -22.76
C LYS A 332 14.84 3.84 -23.11
N ARG A 333 14.45 5.04 -22.69
CA ARG A 333 15.29 6.26 -22.83
C ARG A 333 16.63 6.11 -22.12
N MET A 334 16.69 5.34 -21.03
CA MET A 334 17.92 4.99 -20.32
C MET A 334 18.64 3.75 -20.90
N ASN A 335 18.32 3.34 -22.13
CA ASN A 335 18.92 2.19 -22.85
C ASN A 335 18.44 0.80 -22.38
N ALA A 336 17.33 0.66 -21.67
CA ALA A 336 16.75 -0.65 -21.37
C ALA A 336 16.10 -1.26 -22.62
N LYS A 337 16.28 -2.58 -22.81
CA LYS A 337 15.65 -3.35 -23.88
C LYS A 337 14.52 -4.18 -23.27
N ILE A 338 13.31 -3.67 -23.35
CA ILE A 338 12.10 -4.27 -22.77
C ILE A 338 10.99 -4.27 -23.82
N GLU A 339 10.38 -5.40 -24.04
CA GLU A 339 9.19 -5.56 -24.88
C GLU A 339 7.98 -5.92 -23.99
N VAL A 340 6.79 -5.42 -24.33
CA VAL A 340 5.55 -5.76 -23.62
C VAL A 340 4.65 -6.56 -24.55
N LYS A 341 4.21 -7.73 -24.10
CA LYS A 341 3.23 -8.59 -24.77
C LYS A 341 2.08 -8.88 -23.79
N GLY A 342 0.94 -8.25 -24.02
CA GLY A 342 -0.20 -8.32 -23.10
C GLY A 342 0.18 -7.86 -21.68
N ASN A 343 0.03 -8.74 -20.71
CA ASN A 343 0.38 -8.48 -19.31
C ASN A 343 1.80 -8.94 -18.92
N GLN A 344 2.67 -9.16 -19.91
CA GLN A 344 4.04 -9.63 -19.68
C GLN A 344 5.06 -8.66 -20.25
N ALA A 345 6.06 -8.31 -19.44
CA ALA A 345 7.26 -7.61 -19.87
C ALA A 345 8.40 -8.62 -20.09
N ILE A 346 9.02 -8.57 -21.27
CA ILE A 346 10.19 -9.35 -21.67
C ILE A 346 11.40 -8.44 -21.60
N ILE A 347 12.40 -8.80 -20.79
CA ILE A 347 13.56 -7.97 -20.44
C ILE A 347 14.80 -8.68 -20.94
N GLU A 348 15.57 -8.07 -21.85
CA GLU A 348 16.71 -8.74 -22.52
C GLU A 348 17.93 -8.95 -21.61
N GLY A 349 18.06 -8.21 -20.54
CA GLY A 349 19.22 -8.28 -19.64
C GLY A 349 20.44 -7.54 -20.20
N ASN A 350 21.60 -7.69 -19.52
CA ASN A 350 22.89 -7.08 -19.83
C ASN A 350 22.84 -5.57 -20.14
N THR A 351 21.84 -4.86 -19.63
CA THR A 351 21.66 -3.45 -19.89
C THR A 351 22.78 -2.62 -19.26
N ILE A 352 23.40 -1.77 -20.06
CA ILE A 352 24.26 -0.68 -19.59
C ILE A 352 23.39 0.57 -19.61
N PHE A 353 22.85 0.95 -18.45
CA PHE A 353 22.06 2.16 -18.34
C PHE A 353 22.88 3.40 -18.68
N LYS A 354 22.24 4.33 -19.42
CA LYS A 354 22.79 5.65 -19.79
C LYS A 354 21.98 6.74 -19.09
N GLY A 355 22.65 7.80 -18.70
CA GLY A 355 22.01 9.00 -18.17
C GLY A 355 21.06 9.61 -19.21
N ALA A 356 19.89 10.03 -18.78
CA ALA A 356 18.87 10.65 -19.63
C ALA A 356 17.97 11.59 -18.82
N GLN A 357 17.24 12.45 -19.52
CA GLN A 357 16.12 13.19 -18.95
C GLN A 357 14.90 12.27 -18.99
N VAL A 358 14.34 11.94 -17.82
CA VAL A 358 13.20 11.04 -17.67
C VAL A 358 12.15 11.64 -16.75
N MET A 359 10.93 11.15 -16.86
CA MET A 359 9.79 11.67 -16.12
C MET A 359 9.10 10.54 -15.34
N ALA A 360 8.83 10.77 -14.06
CA ALA A 360 8.08 9.84 -13.25
C ALA A 360 6.60 9.85 -13.65
N THR A 361 6.03 8.66 -13.86
CA THR A 361 4.61 8.49 -14.22
C THR A 361 3.73 8.18 -13.01
N ASP A 362 4.31 7.56 -11.99
CA ASP A 362 3.69 7.24 -10.71
C ASP A 362 4.76 7.05 -9.62
N LEU A 363 4.34 6.87 -8.36
CA LEU A 363 5.22 6.71 -7.21
C LEU A 363 6.22 5.55 -7.38
N ARG A 364 5.79 4.40 -7.92
CA ARG A 364 6.64 3.20 -8.06
C ARG A 364 7.58 3.32 -9.26
N ALA A 365 7.12 3.94 -10.33
CA ALA A 365 7.96 4.34 -11.45
C ALA A 365 9.08 5.29 -11.00
N SER A 366 8.78 6.28 -10.15
CA SER A 366 9.79 7.17 -9.57
C SER A 366 10.92 6.40 -8.91
N ALA A 367 10.59 5.46 -8.02
CA ALA A 367 11.58 4.63 -7.33
C ALA A 367 12.41 3.78 -8.31
N SER A 368 11.79 3.20 -9.34
CA SER A 368 12.50 2.40 -10.35
C SER A 368 13.47 3.25 -11.18
N LEU A 369 13.08 4.46 -11.58
CA LEU A 369 13.96 5.38 -12.31
C LEU A 369 15.16 5.84 -11.47
N VAL A 370 14.98 6.04 -10.16
CA VAL A 370 16.10 6.31 -9.25
C VAL A 370 17.07 5.14 -9.21
N LEU A 371 16.58 3.89 -9.10
CA LEU A 371 17.41 2.69 -9.14
C LEU A 371 18.20 2.58 -10.47
N ALA A 372 17.55 2.85 -11.60
CA ALA A 372 18.19 2.85 -12.90
C ALA A 372 19.27 3.94 -12.99
N ALA A 373 18.99 5.16 -12.49
CA ALA A 373 19.93 6.28 -12.44
C ALA A 373 21.16 5.98 -11.60
N LEU A 374 21.02 5.30 -10.46
CA LEU A 374 22.15 4.87 -9.62
C LEU A 374 23.11 3.92 -10.34
N CYS A 375 22.65 3.24 -11.39
CA CYS A 375 23.43 2.31 -12.23
C CYS A 375 23.88 2.91 -13.56
N ALA A 376 23.39 4.08 -13.92
CA ALA A 376 23.62 4.69 -15.22
C ALA A 376 25.02 5.32 -15.33
N LYS A 377 25.56 5.34 -16.54
CA LYS A 377 26.70 6.16 -16.93
C LYS A 377 26.20 7.54 -17.36
N GLY A 378 26.81 8.60 -16.85
CA GLY A 378 26.40 9.98 -17.12
C GLY A 378 25.33 10.50 -16.15
N LYS A 379 24.80 11.69 -16.43
CA LYS A 379 23.82 12.40 -15.60
C LYS A 379 22.38 11.98 -15.95
N THR A 380 21.57 11.67 -14.96
CA THR A 380 20.13 11.45 -15.11
C THR A 380 19.38 12.57 -14.38
N THR A 381 18.40 13.15 -15.05
CA THR A 381 17.47 14.12 -14.46
C THR A 381 16.07 13.49 -14.45
N ILE A 382 15.47 13.40 -13.27
CA ILE A 382 14.12 12.85 -13.09
C ILE A 382 13.19 14.00 -12.73
N SER A 383 12.18 14.23 -13.55
CA SER A 383 11.12 15.23 -13.31
C SER A 383 9.83 14.58 -12.82
N ARG A 384 8.89 15.39 -12.31
CA ARG A 384 7.58 14.98 -11.76
C ARG A 384 7.71 13.90 -10.68
N ILE A 385 8.65 14.11 -9.72
CA ILE A 385 8.77 13.22 -8.55
C ILE A 385 7.62 13.54 -7.59
N TYR A 386 6.90 12.50 -7.16
CA TYR A 386 5.73 12.61 -6.27
C TYR A 386 6.09 12.26 -4.83
#